data_182c21ef596f3185eb897d6e66b90660
#
_entry.id   182c21ef596f3185eb897d6e66b90660
#
_cell.length_a   1.000
_cell.length_b   1.000
_cell.length_c   1.000
_cell.angle_alpha   90.00
_cell.angle_beta   90.00
_cell.angle_gamma   90.00
#
_symmetry.space_group_name_H-M   'P 1'
#
loop_
_entity.id
_entity.type
_entity.pdbx_description
1 polymer ?
#
loop_
_entity_poly.entity_id
_entity_poly.type
_entity_poly.pdbx_seq_one_letter_code
_entity_poly.pdbx_strand_id
1 'polypeptide(L)'
;MAYVIHRVLIWTKTYPELSTRHIETVCTAGVLEDGSPVRLYPIQFRYLDSQFHKYQWITAKLAKNPSDARPESHKVDPESIECGEIVPTTPDEWGKRAEIVFRNQSWQFDTMEQLLEAQKKSRVSLGVVTPRKILNISILQRGEEEAKNFEEKMAKLRKQVDADRNQLDLFEASIPPEMKRLDFLQSRTRINWLCKSQDCGGHDMQILDWEIAELQRRHGDQKALEKLREICNLENYALRFFLGNLFQYPTSFTIVGLWYPKRQRDWLFS
;
A
#
# COMPACT_ATOMS: atom_id res chain seq x y z
N MET A 1 12.40 11.26 -20.89
CA MET A 1 11.38 10.31 -20.38
C MET A 1 10.03 10.91 -20.75
N ALA A 2 9.19 10.19 -21.48
CA ALA A 2 7.88 10.70 -21.88
C ALA A 2 6.87 10.39 -20.78
N TYR A 3 6.19 11.40 -20.27
CA TYR A 3 5.05 11.26 -19.39
C TYR A 3 3.76 11.11 -20.20
N VAL A 4 2.92 10.18 -19.82
CA VAL A 4 1.61 9.94 -20.45
C VAL A 4 0.53 10.06 -19.36
N ILE A 5 -0.59 10.67 -19.70
CA ILE A 5 -1.73 10.78 -18.80
C ILE A 5 -2.40 9.42 -18.66
N HIS A 6 -2.58 8.99 -17.43
CA HIS A 6 -3.29 7.78 -17.06
C HIS A 6 -4.33 8.06 -15.98
N ARG A 7 -5.41 7.29 -16.02
CA ARG A 7 -6.40 7.23 -14.96
C ARG A 7 -6.15 5.98 -14.12
N VAL A 8 -6.02 6.15 -12.81
CA VAL A 8 -5.63 5.10 -11.87
C VAL A 8 -6.61 5.03 -10.72
N LEU A 9 -7.19 3.86 -10.44
CA LEU A 9 -7.93 3.60 -9.21
C LEU A 9 -6.95 3.17 -8.13
N ILE A 10 -6.78 3.98 -7.09
CA ILE A 10 -5.88 3.68 -5.98
C ILE A 10 -6.52 2.64 -5.07
N TRP A 11 -5.91 1.47 -4.91
CA TRP A 11 -6.41 0.43 -4.01
C TRP A 11 -5.57 0.28 -2.74
N THR A 12 -4.35 0.81 -2.69
CA THR A 12 -3.55 0.83 -1.45
C THR A 12 -2.57 1.99 -1.38
N LYS A 13 -2.24 2.31 -0.14
CA LYS A 13 -1.10 3.14 0.28
C LYS A 13 -0.44 2.44 1.46
N THR A 14 0.89 2.45 1.50
CA THR A 14 1.60 1.99 2.70
C THR A 14 1.78 3.13 3.69
N TYR A 15 1.96 2.82 4.98
CA TYR A 15 2.40 3.82 5.94
C TYR A 15 3.77 4.38 5.51
N PRO A 16 4.01 5.70 5.66
CA PRO A 16 5.23 6.32 5.17
C PRO A 16 6.49 5.75 5.82
N GLU A 17 7.53 5.57 5.00
CA GLU A 17 8.87 5.26 5.48
C GLU A 17 9.80 6.43 5.18
N LEU A 18 10.70 6.72 6.13
CA LEU A 18 11.70 7.77 5.96
C LEU A 18 12.76 7.33 4.94
N SER A 19 12.97 8.18 3.96
CA SER A 19 13.93 7.99 2.89
C SER A 19 14.99 9.09 2.90
N THR A 20 16.26 8.73 2.89
CA THR A 20 17.36 9.69 2.79
C THR A 20 17.39 10.43 1.46
N ARG A 21 16.80 9.87 0.40
CA ARG A 21 16.81 10.45 -0.95
C ARG A 21 15.56 11.27 -1.27
N HIS A 22 14.41 10.93 -0.69
CA HIS A 22 13.11 11.51 -1.05
C HIS A 22 12.35 12.06 0.16
N ILE A 23 13.06 12.31 1.27
CA ILE A 23 12.51 12.76 2.57
C ILE A 23 11.60 11.69 3.16
N GLU A 24 10.47 11.44 2.56
CA GLU A 24 9.50 10.41 2.92
C GLU A 24 8.92 9.81 1.66
N THR A 25 8.66 8.52 1.70
CA THR A 25 8.04 7.85 0.56
C THR A 25 6.91 6.94 1.00
N VAL A 26 5.84 7.01 0.24
CA VAL A 26 4.72 6.10 0.35
C VAL A 26 4.69 5.25 -0.91
N CYS A 27 4.67 3.95 -0.73
CA CYS A 27 4.37 3.06 -1.83
C CYS A 27 2.86 3.08 -2.06
N THR A 28 2.46 3.63 -3.18
CA THR A 28 1.06 3.67 -3.59
C THR A 28 0.88 2.71 -4.76
N ALA A 29 -0.20 1.94 -4.74
CA ALA A 29 -0.55 1.10 -5.86
C ALA A 29 -2.03 1.23 -6.23
N GLY A 30 -2.29 1.01 -7.51
CA GLY A 30 -3.61 1.11 -8.11
C GLY A 30 -3.75 0.15 -9.28
N VAL A 31 -4.86 0.29 -10.01
CA VAL A 31 -5.05 -0.32 -11.31
C VAL A 31 -5.39 0.75 -12.34
N LEU A 32 -4.92 0.56 -13.56
CA LEU A 32 -5.34 1.33 -14.72
C LEU A 32 -6.78 0.97 -15.11
N GLU A 33 -7.36 1.66 -16.07
CA GLU A 33 -8.73 1.40 -16.54
C GLU A 33 -8.93 -0.01 -17.13
N ASP A 34 -7.88 -0.61 -17.66
CA ASP A 34 -7.86 -2.00 -18.13
C ASP A 34 -7.67 -3.05 -17.02
N GLY A 35 -7.53 -2.61 -15.75
CA GLY A 35 -7.27 -3.44 -14.60
C GLY A 35 -5.81 -3.83 -14.41
N SER A 36 -4.89 -3.34 -15.24
CA SER A 36 -3.45 -3.60 -15.08
C SER A 36 -2.91 -2.95 -13.81
N PRO A 37 -2.17 -3.70 -12.96
CA PRO A 37 -1.63 -3.16 -11.73
C PRO A 37 -0.54 -2.13 -12.01
N VAL A 38 -0.54 -1.07 -11.23
CA VAL A 38 0.44 0.01 -11.31
C VAL A 38 0.93 0.38 -9.92
N ARG A 39 2.24 0.60 -9.81
CA ARG A 39 2.92 1.12 -8.62
C ARG A 39 3.39 2.52 -8.91
N LEU A 40 2.98 3.46 -8.07
CA LEU A 40 3.36 4.86 -8.13
C LEU A 40 4.44 5.14 -7.07
N TYR A 41 5.63 5.54 -7.51
CA TYR A 41 6.74 5.79 -6.61
C TYR A 41 7.76 6.76 -7.25
N PRO A 42 8.32 7.70 -6.49
CA PRO A 42 7.96 8.05 -5.13
C PRO A 42 6.72 8.95 -5.06
N ILE A 43 5.89 8.79 -4.03
CA ILE A 43 4.92 9.79 -3.65
C ILE A 43 5.38 10.39 -2.32
N GLN A 44 5.56 11.69 -2.30
CA GLN A 44 6.00 12.40 -1.10
C GLN A 44 4.85 12.55 -0.11
N PHE A 45 5.13 12.33 1.17
CA PHE A 45 4.12 12.37 2.25
C PHE A 45 3.31 13.67 2.30
N ARG A 46 3.94 14.82 2.08
CA ARG A 46 3.29 16.13 2.08
C ARG A 46 2.13 16.28 1.09
N TYR A 47 2.07 15.41 0.07
CA TYR A 47 1.01 15.42 -0.93
C TYR A 47 -0.12 14.42 -0.62
N LEU A 48 0.04 13.54 0.37
CA LEU A 48 -0.90 12.45 0.63
C LEU A 48 -2.14 12.86 1.43
N ASP A 49 -1.99 13.77 2.37
CA ASP A 49 -3.08 14.14 3.28
C ASP A 49 -4.22 14.91 2.60
N SER A 50 -3.98 15.46 1.43
CA SER A 50 -4.94 16.32 0.74
C SER A 50 -5.38 15.80 -0.63
N GLN A 51 -4.75 14.74 -1.16
CA GLN A 51 -4.90 14.47 -2.58
C GLN A 51 -5.80 13.30 -2.94
N PHE A 52 -5.68 12.12 -2.31
CA PHE A 52 -6.53 11.00 -2.69
C PHE A 52 -6.74 9.97 -1.59
N HIS A 53 -7.87 9.29 -1.68
CA HIS A 53 -8.30 8.22 -0.81
C HIS A 53 -8.13 6.85 -1.46
N LYS A 54 -8.18 5.80 -0.67
CA LYS A 54 -8.28 4.43 -1.16
C LYS A 54 -9.61 4.26 -1.95
N TYR A 55 -9.56 3.58 -3.07
CA TYR A 55 -10.64 3.44 -4.04
C TYR A 55 -11.14 4.75 -4.67
N GLN A 56 -10.27 5.75 -4.74
CA GLN A 56 -10.48 6.97 -5.51
C GLN A 56 -9.74 6.88 -6.84
N TRP A 57 -10.40 7.29 -7.91
CA TRP A 57 -9.76 7.54 -9.19
C TRP A 57 -8.89 8.78 -9.10
N ILE A 58 -7.72 8.69 -9.67
CA ILE A 58 -6.89 9.85 -9.94
C ILE A 58 -6.52 9.88 -11.42
N THR A 59 -6.36 11.07 -11.97
CA THR A 59 -5.71 11.29 -13.27
C THR A 59 -4.33 11.86 -12.99
N ALA A 60 -3.29 11.27 -13.58
CA ALA A 60 -1.92 11.72 -13.37
C ALA A 60 -1.03 11.42 -14.57
N LYS A 61 0.03 12.21 -14.73
CA LYS A 61 1.08 11.94 -15.71
C LYS A 61 2.04 10.90 -15.13
N LEU A 62 2.12 9.75 -15.81
CA LEU A 62 2.98 8.63 -15.43
C LEU A 62 4.06 8.42 -16.47
N ALA A 63 5.23 7.97 -16.03
CA ALA A 63 6.31 7.53 -16.90
C ALA A 63 6.91 6.22 -16.37
N LYS A 64 7.32 5.31 -17.25
CA LYS A 64 8.09 4.13 -16.85
C LYS A 64 9.35 4.57 -16.10
N ASN A 65 9.66 3.87 -15.00
CA ASN A 65 10.87 4.15 -14.24
C ASN A 65 12.05 3.32 -14.82
N PRO A 66 13.00 3.91 -15.57
CA PRO A 66 14.08 3.15 -16.20
C PRO A 66 15.06 2.54 -15.19
N SER A 67 15.11 3.06 -13.96
CA SER A 67 15.93 2.51 -12.89
C SER A 67 15.22 1.41 -12.07
N ASP A 68 13.95 1.10 -12.41
CA ASP A 68 13.18 0.05 -11.75
C ASP A 68 12.60 -0.89 -12.82
N ALA A 69 13.17 -2.08 -12.90
CA ALA A 69 12.83 -3.07 -13.92
C ALA A 69 11.51 -3.81 -13.63
N ARG A 70 10.79 -3.48 -12.55
CA ARG A 70 9.48 -4.06 -12.24
C ARG A 70 8.43 -3.52 -13.22
N PRO A 71 7.62 -4.39 -13.86
CA PRO A 71 6.71 -3.97 -14.94
C PRO A 71 5.63 -2.97 -14.46
N GLU A 72 5.23 -3.04 -13.21
CA GLU A 72 4.20 -2.17 -12.63
C GLU A 72 4.74 -0.79 -12.21
N SER A 73 6.06 -0.62 -12.12
CA SER A 73 6.67 0.58 -11.53
C SER A 73 6.63 1.79 -12.46
N HIS A 74 6.02 2.86 -11.98
CA HIS A 74 5.93 4.13 -12.68
C HIS A 74 6.34 5.29 -11.76
N LYS A 75 7.03 6.27 -12.34
CA LYS A 75 7.17 7.59 -11.76
C LYS A 75 5.89 8.37 -12.01
N VAL A 76 5.47 9.14 -11.03
CA VAL A 76 4.36 10.08 -11.15
C VAL A 76 4.87 11.51 -11.10
N ASP A 77 4.29 12.38 -11.90
CA ASP A 77 4.42 13.82 -11.76
C ASP A 77 3.43 14.27 -10.66
N PRO A 78 3.88 14.66 -9.46
CA PRO A 78 2.99 14.94 -8.34
C PRO A 78 2.06 16.13 -8.59
N GLU A 79 2.51 17.12 -9.36
CA GLU A 79 1.72 18.33 -9.68
C GLU A 79 0.59 18.05 -10.67
N SER A 80 0.68 16.91 -11.38
CA SER A 80 -0.33 16.49 -12.34
C SER A 80 -1.45 15.64 -11.74
N ILE A 81 -1.43 15.39 -10.41
CA ILE A 81 -2.42 14.53 -9.76
C ILE A 81 -3.74 15.29 -9.61
N GLU A 82 -4.76 14.81 -10.28
CA GLU A 82 -6.14 15.29 -10.16
C GLU A 82 -6.99 14.20 -9.52
N CYS A 83 -7.68 14.55 -8.42
CA CYS A 83 -8.57 13.64 -7.73
C CYS A 83 -9.93 13.57 -8.39
N GLY A 84 -10.35 12.38 -8.77
CA GLY A 84 -11.68 12.08 -9.30
C GLY A 84 -12.63 11.50 -8.25
N GLU A 85 -13.60 10.73 -8.71
CA GLU A 85 -14.62 10.12 -7.86
C GLU A 85 -14.09 8.96 -7.02
N ILE A 86 -14.65 8.78 -5.83
CA ILE A 86 -14.43 7.60 -4.99
C ILE A 86 -15.44 6.53 -5.40
N VAL A 87 -14.96 5.32 -5.69
CA VAL A 87 -15.83 4.17 -5.96
C VAL A 87 -16.45 3.70 -4.64
N PRO A 88 -17.79 3.79 -4.48
CA PRO A 88 -18.45 3.45 -3.22
C PRO A 88 -18.43 1.94 -2.94
N THR A 89 -18.76 1.56 -1.71
CA THR A 89 -18.97 0.16 -1.32
C THR A 89 -20.42 -0.27 -1.49
N THR A 90 -21.35 0.68 -1.37
CA THR A 90 -22.79 0.45 -1.48
C THR A 90 -23.29 0.82 -2.89
N PRO A 91 -24.40 0.21 -3.36
CA PRO A 91 -25.23 -0.79 -2.65
C PRO A 91 -24.75 -2.24 -2.75
N ASP A 92 -23.72 -2.54 -3.52
CA ASP A 92 -23.33 -3.89 -3.95
C ASP A 92 -22.14 -4.49 -3.18
N GLU A 93 -21.93 -4.08 -1.92
CA GLU A 93 -20.90 -4.64 -1.04
C GLU A 93 -19.52 -4.80 -1.73
N TRP A 94 -19.03 -3.71 -2.36
CA TRP A 94 -17.77 -3.66 -3.10
C TRP A 94 -17.80 -4.24 -4.53
N GLY A 95 -18.95 -4.61 -5.09
CA GLY A 95 -19.02 -5.22 -6.43
C GLY A 95 -18.37 -4.35 -7.49
N LYS A 96 -18.70 -3.04 -7.56
CA LYS A 96 -18.07 -2.10 -8.49
C LYS A 96 -16.55 -2.00 -8.31
N ARG A 97 -16.08 -2.04 -7.07
CA ARG A 97 -14.62 -2.07 -6.79
C ARG A 97 -13.99 -3.35 -7.32
N ALA A 98 -14.67 -4.50 -7.12
CA ALA A 98 -14.19 -5.78 -7.58
C ALA A 98 -14.10 -5.85 -9.10
N GLU A 99 -15.12 -5.35 -9.82
CA GLU A 99 -15.13 -5.29 -11.29
C GLU A 99 -13.95 -4.52 -11.87
N ILE A 100 -13.53 -3.44 -11.19
CA ILE A 100 -12.39 -2.64 -11.64
C ILE A 100 -11.07 -3.29 -11.22
N VAL A 101 -10.91 -3.57 -9.94
CA VAL A 101 -9.64 -4.04 -9.35
C VAL A 101 -9.25 -5.41 -9.86
N PHE A 102 -10.23 -6.31 -10.07
CA PHE A 102 -9.97 -7.70 -10.49
C PHE A 102 -10.31 -7.95 -11.97
N ARG A 103 -10.54 -6.91 -12.77
CA ARG A 103 -10.78 -7.01 -14.21
C ARG A 103 -9.66 -7.77 -14.93
N ASN A 104 -8.43 -7.43 -14.64
CA ASN A 104 -7.27 -8.15 -15.15
C ASN A 104 -6.85 -9.23 -14.16
N GLN A 105 -6.88 -10.48 -14.61
CA GLN A 105 -6.55 -11.63 -13.76
C GLN A 105 -5.05 -11.94 -13.72
N SER A 106 -4.23 -11.30 -14.54
CA SER A 106 -2.80 -11.61 -14.67
C SER A 106 -1.96 -11.41 -13.41
N TRP A 107 -2.47 -10.66 -12.43
CA TRP A 107 -1.83 -10.40 -11.15
C TRP A 107 -2.54 -11.05 -9.96
N GLN A 108 -3.50 -11.97 -10.24
CA GLN A 108 -4.18 -12.78 -9.23
C GLN A 108 -3.57 -14.18 -9.22
N PHE A 109 -3.18 -14.65 -8.04
CA PHE A 109 -2.48 -15.91 -7.86
C PHE A 109 -3.20 -16.76 -6.80
N ASP A 110 -3.29 -18.05 -7.03
CA ASP A 110 -3.85 -18.97 -6.04
C ASP A 110 -2.87 -19.29 -4.92
N THR A 111 -1.58 -19.28 -5.26
CA THR A 111 -0.52 -19.63 -4.31
C THR A 111 0.65 -18.63 -4.33
N MET A 112 1.41 -18.61 -3.26
CA MET A 112 2.64 -17.80 -3.19
C MET A 112 3.71 -18.30 -4.13
N GLU A 113 3.77 -19.59 -4.40
CA GLU A 113 4.71 -20.21 -5.35
C GLU A 113 4.49 -19.66 -6.76
N GLN A 114 3.22 -19.54 -7.20
CA GLN A 114 2.88 -18.95 -8.49
C GLN A 114 3.31 -17.48 -8.59
N LEU A 115 3.08 -16.70 -7.52
CA LEU A 115 3.52 -15.31 -7.47
C LEU A 115 5.06 -15.20 -7.52
N LEU A 116 5.77 -16.06 -6.80
CA LEU A 116 7.24 -16.09 -6.79
C LEU A 116 7.79 -16.54 -8.16
N GLU A 117 7.14 -17.46 -8.82
CA GLU A 117 7.50 -17.88 -10.19
C GLU A 117 7.29 -16.73 -11.19
N ALA A 118 6.15 -16.04 -11.13
CA ALA A 118 5.89 -14.87 -11.95
C ALA A 118 6.91 -13.74 -11.70
N GLN A 119 7.31 -13.56 -10.43
CA GLN A 119 8.37 -12.63 -10.07
C GLN A 119 9.71 -13.00 -10.71
N LYS A 120 10.14 -14.26 -10.61
CA LYS A 120 11.40 -14.74 -11.19
C LYS A 120 11.40 -14.63 -12.71
N LYS A 121 10.29 -14.97 -13.38
CA LYS A 121 10.14 -14.99 -14.83
C LYS A 121 9.99 -13.60 -15.45
N SER A 122 9.18 -12.75 -14.83
CA SER A 122 8.73 -11.47 -15.41
C SER A 122 8.90 -10.27 -14.48
N ARG A 123 9.59 -10.43 -13.34
CA ARG A 123 9.83 -9.39 -12.33
C ARG A 123 8.55 -8.77 -11.74
N VAL A 124 7.44 -9.53 -11.78
CA VAL A 124 6.19 -9.11 -11.16
C VAL A 124 6.42 -8.72 -9.71
N SER A 125 5.90 -7.58 -9.31
CA SER A 125 6.14 -6.99 -7.99
C SER A 125 4.88 -6.72 -7.18
N LEU A 126 3.73 -6.88 -7.80
CA LEU A 126 2.41 -6.78 -7.18
C LEU A 126 1.62 -8.05 -7.46
N GLY A 127 0.87 -8.52 -6.49
CA GLY A 127 0.01 -9.67 -6.67
C GLY A 127 -1.13 -9.71 -5.67
N VAL A 128 -2.17 -10.45 -6.01
CA VAL A 128 -3.31 -10.72 -5.12
C VAL A 128 -3.32 -12.21 -4.80
N VAL A 129 -3.35 -12.53 -3.51
CA VAL A 129 -3.48 -13.92 -3.06
C VAL A 129 -4.62 -14.03 -2.05
N THR A 130 -5.44 -15.06 -2.20
CA THR A 130 -6.51 -15.37 -1.25
C THR A 130 -6.00 -16.34 -0.20
N PRO A 131 -6.02 -16.01 1.09
CA PRO A 131 -5.64 -16.95 2.14
C PRO A 131 -6.65 -18.09 2.23
N ARG A 132 -6.15 -19.32 2.38
CA ARG A 132 -6.97 -20.49 2.70
C ARG A 132 -7.29 -20.58 4.19
N LYS A 133 -6.36 -20.17 5.03
CA LYS A 133 -6.48 -20.17 6.49
C LYS A 133 -5.62 -19.08 7.11
N ILE A 134 -6.14 -18.42 8.12
CA ILE A 134 -5.37 -17.56 9.00
C ILE A 134 -4.93 -18.39 10.21
N LEU A 135 -3.64 -18.42 10.48
CA LEU A 135 -3.06 -19.19 11.57
C LEU A 135 -2.91 -18.34 12.83
N ASN A 136 -2.35 -17.13 12.67
CA ASN A 136 -2.12 -16.22 13.78
C ASN A 136 -2.07 -14.75 13.29
N ILE A 137 -2.45 -13.84 14.17
CA ILE A 137 -2.29 -12.40 14.01
C ILE A 137 -1.53 -11.90 15.23
N SER A 138 -0.40 -11.25 15.02
CA SER A 138 0.50 -10.83 16.08
C SER A 138 0.95 -9.39 15.92
N ILE A 139 1.42 -8.83 17.01
CA ILE A 139 2.11 -7.55 17.07
C ILE A 139 3.53 -7.80 17.55
N LEU A 140 4.49 -7.30 16.78
CA LEU A 140 5.90 -7.32 17.11
C LEU A 140 6.33 -5.93 17.54
N GLN A 141 6.78 -5.80 18.79
CA GLN A 141 7.32 -4.54 19.29
C GLN A 141 8.62 -4.18 18.57
N ARG A 142 8.79 -2.92 18.26
CA ARG A 142 10.01 -2.38 17.65
C ARG A 142 10.96 -1.94 18.77
N GLY A 143 12.26 -2.17 18.54
CA GLY A 143 13.27 -1.85 19.53
C GLY A 143 13.55 -0.34 19.65
N GLU A 144 14.13 0.05 20.79
CA GLU A 144 14.55 1.44 21.06
C GLU A 144 15.55 1.96 20.02
N GLU A 145 16.41 1.11 19.49
CA GLU A 145 17.36 1.46 18.42
C GLU A 145 16.63 1.88 17.12
N GLU A 146 15.54 1.19 16.76
CA GLU A 146 14.74 1.57 15.59
C GLU A 146 14.06 2.94 15.81
N ALA A 147 13.55 3.18 17.02
CA ALA A 147 12.95 4.46 17.39
C ALA A 147 13.99 5.59 17.33
N LYS A 148 15.18 5.38 17.88
CA LYS A 148 16.29 6.34 17.84
C LYS A 148 16.70 6.64 16.39
N ASN A 149 16.90 5.61 15.58
CA ASN A 149 17.25 5.76 14.16
C ASN A 149 16.17 6.54 13.39
N PHE A 150 14.90 6.34 13.72
CA PHE A 150 13.79 7.10 13.15
C PHE A 150 13.86 8.59 13.51
N GLU A 151 14.03 8.92 14.80
CA GLU A 151 14.13 10.32 15.25
C GLU A 151 15.34 11.04 14.67
N GLU A 152 16.50 10.34 14.57
CA GLU A 152 17.70 10.91 13.92
C GLU A 152 17.46 11.21 12.44
N LYS A 153 16.78 10.31 11.71
CA LYS A 153 16.39 10.55 10.32
C LYS A 153 15.42 11.71 10.21
N MET A 154 14.40 11.77 11.07
CA MET A 154 13.44 12.88 11.10
C MET A 154 14.12 14.22 11.36
N ALA A 155 15.06 14.28 12.30
CA ALA A 155 15.81 15.50 12.59
C ALA A 155 16.66 15.98 11.39
N LYS A 156 17.31 15.04 10.68
CA LYS A 156 18.06 15.38 9.45
C LYS A 156 17.14 15.90 8.35
N LEU A 157 16.01 15.27 8.15
CA LEU A 157 15.03 15.66 7.13
C LEU A 157 14.44 17.04 7.39
N ARG A 158 14.09 17.36 8.66
CA ARG A 158 13.63 18.70 9.04
C ARG A 158 14.64 19.75 8.71
N LYS A 159 15.91 19.55 9.10
CA LYS A 159 16.99 20.50 8.77
C LYS A 159 17.13 20.73 7.26
N GLN A 160 16.97 19.68 6.46
CA GLN A 160 17.05 19.78 5.00
C GLN A 160 15.84 20.58 4.45
N VAL A 161 14.62 20.29 4.89
CA VAL A 161 13.41 21.02 4.47
C VAL A 161 13.49 22.49 4.88
N ASP A 162 13.95 22.78 6.10
CA ASP A 162 14.11 24.16 6.59
C ASP A 162 15.18 24.92 5.79
N ALA A 163 16.28 24.25 5.42
CA ALA A 163 17.32 24.84 4.56
C ALA A 163 16.79 25.14 3.15
N ASP A 164 16.06 24.17 2.54
CA ASP A 164 15.46 24.35 1.22
C ASP A 164 14.41 25.47 1.23
N ARG A 165 13.61 25.57 2.31
CA ARG A 165 12.62 26.63 2.52
C ARG A 165 13.26 28.00 2.59
N ASN A 166 14.30 28.16 3.41
CA ASN A 166 15.02 29.42 3.54
C ASN A 166 15.70 29.87 2.22
N GLN A 167 16.12 28.92 1.39
CA GLN A 167 16.70 29.20 0.09
C GLN A 167 15.62 29.62 -0.93
N LEU A 168 14.39 29.07 -0.84
CA LEU A 168 13.27 29.46 -1.71
C LEU A 168 12.69 30.83 -1.36
N ASP A 169 12.64 31.19 -0.08
CA ASP A 169 12.22 32.55 0.37
C ASP A 169 13.05 33.66 -0.25
N LEU A 170 14.31 33.40 -0.60
CA LEU A 170 15.19 34.38 -1.26
C LEU A 170 14.83 34.62 -2.74
N PHE A 171 14.02 33.78 -3.36
CA PHE A 171 13.71 33.83 -4.79
C PHE A 171 12.21 34.03 -5.10
N GLU A 172 11.40 34.45 -4.13
CA GLU A 172 9.92 34.60 -4.28
C GLU A 172 9.19 33.34 -4.83
N ALA A 173 9.81 32.18 -4.70
CA ALA A 173 9.18 30.91 -5.08
C ALA A 173 8.12 30.49 -4.05
N SER A 174 7.10 29.76 -4.50
CA SER A 174 6.05 29.25 -3.61
C SER A 174 6.66 28.41 -2.48
N ILE A 175 6.43 28.84 -1.23
CA ILE A 175 6.93 28.18 -0.02
C ILE A 175 6.30 26.77 0.06
N PRO A 176 7.11 25.70 0.19
CA PRO A 176 6.57 24.35 0.38
C PRO A 176 5.67 24.30 1.62
N PRO A 177 4.57 23.54 1.61
CA PRO A 177 3.75 23.35 2.78
C PRO A 177 4.56 22.80 3.96
N GLU A 178 4.17 23.19 5.18
CA GLU A 178 4.83 22.72 6.39
C GLU A 178 4.84 21.19 6.45
N MET A 179 6.00 20.60 6.72
CA MET A 179 6.14 19.15 6.80
C MET A 179 5.41 18.62 8.05
N LYS A 180 4.33 17.90 7.85
CA LYS A 180 3.64 17.21 8.96
C LYS A 180 4.57 16.18 9.61
N ARG A 181 4.51 16.11 10.95
CA ARG A 181 5.27 15.12 11.70
C ARG A 181 4.75 13.73 11.34
N LEU A 182 5.67 12.84 10.98
CA LEU A 182 5.41 11.41 10.91
C LEU A 182 5.66 10.80 12.28
N ASP A 183 4.71 10.01 12.78
CA ASP A 183 4.85 9.31 14.03
C ASP A 183 5.54 7.96 13.83
N PHE A 184 6.44 7.62 14.74
CA PHE A 184 7.02 6.28 14.78
C PHE A 184 6.00 5.30 15.34
N LEU A 185 5.66 4.28 14.56
CA LEU A 185 4.83 3.18 15.07
C LEU A 185 5.70 2.28 15.95
N GLN A 186 5.33 2.16 17.23
CA GLN A 186 6.09 1.38 18.23
C GLN A 186 6.08 -0.13 17.96
N SER A 187 5.21 -0.58 17.08
CA SER A 187 5.03 -1.99 16.78
C SER A 187 4.64 -2.21 15.31
N ARG A 188 4.78 -3.45 14.87
CA ARG A 188 4.40 -3.94 13.53
C ARG A 188 3.33 -5.00 13.66
N THR A 189 2.29 -4.91 12.85
CA THR A 189 1.28 -5.97 12.73
C THR A 189 1.75 -7.01 11.73
N ARG A 190 1.55 -8.29 12.09
CA ARG A 190 1.89 -9.45 11.25
C ARG A 190 0.74 -10.44 11.18
N ILE A 191 0.64 -11.13 10.06
CA ILE A 191 -0.30 -12.24 9.87
C ILE A 191 0.50 -13.46 9.43
N ASN A 192 0.24 -14.59 10.11
CA ASN A 192 0.67 -15.92 9.67
C ASN A 192 -0.54 -16.63 9.04
N TRP A 193 -0.40 -17.10 7.80
CA TRP A 193 -1.48 -17.59 6.98
C TRP A 193 -1.04 -18.67 5.99
N LEU A 194 -1.99 -19.47 5.49
CA LEU A 194 -1.78 -20.46 4.45
C LEU A 194 -2.41 -20.01 3.14
N CYS A 195 -1.68 -20.16 2.02
CA CYS A 195 -2.26 -20.03 0.68
C CYS A 195 -2.98 -21.31 0.25
N LYS A 196 -3.47 -21.37 -0.99
CA LYS A 196 -4.20 -22.55 -1.49
C LYS A 196 -3.32 -23.75 -1.82
N SER A 197 -1.99 -23.63 -1.79
CA SER A 197 -1.09 -24.78 -1.97
C SER A 197 -1.36 -25.83 -0.88
N GLN A 198 -1.40 -27.10 -1.28
CA GLN A 198 -1.62 -28.21 -0.33
C GLN A 198 -0.45 -28.36 0.63
N ASP A 199 0.77 -28.16 0.13
CA ASP A 199 2.02 -28.28 0.88
C ASP A 199 2.47 -26.94 1.49
N CYS A 200 1.57 -25.95 1.61
CA CYS A 200 1.90 -24.64 2.18
C CYS A 200 2.32 -24.76 3.65
N GLY A 201 3.59 -24.49 3.93
CA GLY A 201 4.15 -24.45 5.28
C GLY A 201 3.81 -23.20 6.10
N GLY A 202 3.11 -22.23 5.49
CA GLY A 202 2.75 -20.97 6.12
C GLY A 202 3.58 -19.79 5.66
N HIS A 203 2.95 -18.63 5.66
CA HIS A 203 3.56 -17.34 5.31
C HIS A 203 3.37 -16.38 6.47
N ASP A 204 4.47 -15.91 7.06
CA ASP A 204 4.44 -14.88 8.09
C ASP A 204 4.82 -13.54 7.49
N MET A 205 3.84 -12.63 7.34
CA MET A 205 4.02 -11.35 6.64
C MET A 205 3.63 -10.16 7.48
N GLN A 206 4.42 -9.10 7.38
CA GLN A 206 4.07 -7.79 7.93
C GLN A 206 2.95 -7.16 7.08
N ILE A 207 2.08 -6.38 7.75
CA ILE A 207 1.08 -5.54 7.12
C ILE A 207 1.62 -4.12 7.07
N LEU A 208 1.67 -3.54 5.86
CA LEU A 208 2.08 -2.16 5.62
C LEU A 208 0.90 -1.25 5.24
N ASP A 209 -0.32 -1.78 5.24
CA ASP A 209 -1.54 -1.05 4.88
C ASP A 209 -1.72 0.20 5.75
N TRP A 210 -1.92 1.35 5.10
CA TRP A 210 -2.08 2.65 5.77
C TRP A 210 -3.23 2.65 6.76
N GLU A 211 -4.38 2.06 6.42
CA GLU A 211 -5.57 2.10 7.29
C GLU A 211 -5.33 1.35 8.61
N ILE A 212 -4.63 0.22 8.56
CA ILE A 212 -4.26 -0.54 9.76
C ILE A 212 -3.22 0.23 10.58
N ALA A 213 -2.23 0.83 9.91
CA ALA A 213 -1.21 1.64 10.58
C ALA A 213 -1.80 2.89 11.25
N GLU A 214 -2.74 3.59 10.58
CA GLU A 214 -3.44 4.74 11.15
C GLU A 214 -4.38 4.35 12.29
N LEU A 215 -5.05 3.21 12.19
CA LEU A 215 -5.85 2.68 13.29
C LEU A 215 -4.97 2.40 14.52
N GLN A 216 -3.80 1.78 14.31
CA GLN A 216 -2.81 1.51 15.34
C GLN A 216 -2.26 2.81 15.96
N ARG A 217 -1.89 3.77 15.13
CA ARG A 217 -1.37 5.08 15.56
C ARG A 217 -2.38 5.84 16.43
N ARG A 218 -3.65 5.86 16.03
CA ARG A 218 -4.71 6.63 16.70
C ARG A 218 -5.30 5.93 17.92
N HIS A 219 -5.40 4.63 17.90
CA HIS A 219 -6.18 3.85 18.86
C HIS A 219 -5.38 2.72 19.53
N GLY A 220 -4.10 2.59 19.20
CA GLY A 220 -3.20 1.61 19.80
C GLY A 220 -3.30 0.20 19.20
N ASP A 221 -2.38 -0.64 19.62
CA ASP A 221 -2.17 -2.00 19.15
C ASP A 221 -3.38 -2.90 19.28
N GLN A 222 -4.05 -2.79 20.44
CA GLN A 222 -5.21 -3.64 20.74
C GLN A 222 -6.36 -3.42 19.73
N LYS A 223 -6.62 -2.15 19.37
CA LYS A 223 -7.68 -1.83 18.40
C LYS A 223 -7.35 -2.30 16.99
N ALA A 224 -6.09 -2.22 16.60
CA ALA A 224 -5.62 -2.76 15.33
C ALA A 224 -5.77 -4.29 15.29
N LEU A 225 -5.42 -4.99 16.38
CA LEU A 225 -5.62 -6.45 16.50
C LEU A 225 -7.09 -6.86 16.43
N GLU A 226 -7.97 -6.16 17.14
CA GLU A 226 -9.42 -6.40 17.09
C GLU A 226 -9.94 -6.30 15.66
N LYS A 227 -9.56 -5.22 14.96
CA LYS A 227 -9.97 -5.03 13.56
C LYS A 227 -9.43 -6.10 12.65
N LEU A 228 -8.16 -6.47 12.81
CA LEU A 228 -7.56 -7.53 12.02
C LEU A 228 -8.23 -8.89 12.28
N ARG A 229 -8.53 -9.23 13.54
CA ARG A 229 -9.26 -10.46 13.87
C ARG A 229 -10.66 -10.49 13.27
N GLU A 230 -11.35 -9.34 13.27
CA GLU A 230 -12.65 -9.20 12.61
C GLU A 230 -12.57 -9.52 11.12
N ILE A 231 -11.73 -8.79 10.37
CA ILE A 231 -11.65 -8.89 8.91
C ILE A 231 -10.95 -10.17 8.42
N CYS A 232 -10.15 -10.80 9.27
CA CYS A 232 -9.50 -12.08 9.00
C CYS A 232 -10.39 -13.31 9.32
N ASN A 233 -11.62 -13.10 9.79
CA ASN A 233 -12.61 -14.16 9.87
C ASN A 233 -13.12 -14.50 8.47
N LEU A 234 -12.57 -15.58 7.89
CA LEU A 234 -12.86 -16.01 6.52
C LEU A 234 -14.29 -16.52 6.31
N GLU A 235 -15.04 -16.81 7.36
CA GLU A 235 -16.46 -17.15 7.29
C GLU A 235 -17.33 -15.92 7.00
N ASN A 236 -16.92 -14.76 7.56
CA ASN A 236 -17.67 -13.52 7.47
C ASN A 236 -17.17 -12.60 6.35
N TYR A 237 -15.90 -12.73 5.94
CA TYR A 237 -15.25 -11.83 4.98
C TYR A 237 -14.60 -12.58 3.82
N ALA A 238 -14.74 -12.04 2.61
CA ALA A 238 -14.02 -12.51 1.44
C ALA A 238 -12.64 -11.84 1.37
N LEU A 239 -11.76 -12.25 2.31
CA LEU A 239 -10.43 -11.66 2.45
C LEU A 239 -9.51 -12.02 1.29
N ARG A 240 -8.79 -11.01 0.77
CA ARG A 240 -7.65 -11.18 -0.13
C ARG A 240 -6.52 -10.26 0.31
N PHE A 241 -5.29 -10.71 0.13
CA PHE A 241 -4.09 -9.91 0.39
C PHE A 241 -3.57 -9.31 -0.90
N PHE A 242 -3.40 -8.00 -0.89
CA PHE A 242 -2.59 -7.31 -1.89
C PHE A 242 -1.14 -7.39 -1.42
N LEU A 243 -0.32 -8.02 -2.22
CA LEU A 243 1.09 -8.28 -1.94
C LEU A 243 1.98 -7.39 -2.80
N GLY A 244 3.05 -6.92 -2.19
CA GLY A 244 4.07 -6.14 -2.89
C GLY A 244 5.46 -6.47 -2.38
N ASN A 245 6.46 -6.42 -3.25
CA ASN A 245 7.86 -6.60 -2.85
C ASN A 245 8.62 -5.28 -2.80
N LEU A 246 9.74 -5.28 -2.09
CA LEU A 246 10.71 -4.20 -2.12
C LEU A 246 11.69 -4.39 -3.29
N PHE A 247 12.16 -3.28 -3.87
CA PHE A 247 13.12 -3.33 -4.98
C PHE A 247 14.40 -4.10 -4.61
N GLN A 248 14.91 -3.89 -3.39
CA GLN A 248 16.13 -4.55 -2.89
C GLN A 248 15.92 -6.03 -2.55
N TYR A 249 14.68 -6.44 -2.29
CA TYR A 249 14.32 -7.80 -1.89
C TYR A 249 13.17 -8.32 -2.77
N PRO A 250 13.45 -8.61 -4.06
CA PRO A 250 12.41 -8.88 -5.06
C PRO A 250 11.61 -10.16 -4.79
N THR A 251 12.16 -11.11 -4.05
CA THR A 251 11.45 -12.35 -3.66
C THR A 251 10.74 -12.25 -2.30
N SER A 252 10.95 -11.14 -1.56
CA SER A 252 10.31 -10.92 -0.26
C SER A 252 9.04 -10.08 -0.43
N PHE A 253 7.89 -10.75 -0.42
CA PHE A 253 6.60 -10.09 -0.47
C PHE A 253 6.08 -9.77 0.93
N THR A 254 5.32 -8.68 1.03
CA THR A 254 4.64 -8.25 2.24
C THR A 254 3.21 -7.80 1.90
N ILE A 255 2.33 -7.73 2.90
CA ILE A 255 0.95 -7.30 2.70
C ILE A 255 0.93 -5.77 2.66
N VAL A 256 0.68 -5.21 1.47
CA VAL A 256 0.61 -3.76 1.25
C VAL A 256 -0.82 -3.23 1.31
N GLY A 257 -1.82 -4.12 1.26
CA GLY A 257 -3.23 -3.74 1.36
C GLY A 257 -4.12 -4.95 1.61
N LEU A 258 -5.32 -4.66 2.08
CA LEU A 258 -6.33 -5.65 2.44
C LEU A 258 -7.62 -5.41 1.64
N TRP A 259 -8.17 -6.48 1.11
CA TRP A 259 -9.49 -6.54 0.50
C TRP A 259 -10.37 -7.43 1.38
N TYR A 260 -11.48 -6.91 1.93
CA TYR A 260 -12.28 -7.62 2.93
C TYR A 260 -13.78 -7.29 2.89
N PRO A 261 -14.47 -7.42 1.74
CA PRO A 261 -15.93 -7.27 1.74
C PRO A 261 -16.56 -8.36 2.61
N LYS A 262 -17.68 -8.02 3.24
CA LYS A 262 -18.48 -9.02 3.95
C LYS A 262 -18.98 -10.05 2.94
N ARG A 263 -18.98 -11.33 3.34
CA ARG A 263 -19.66 -12.35 2.58
C ARG A 263 -21.16 -12.11 2.68
N GLN A 264 -21.87 -12.07 1.55
CA GLN A 264 -23.31 -12.15 1.56
C GLN A 264 -23.67 -13.53 2.09
N ARG A 265 -24.38 -13.59 3.21
CA ARG A 265 -25.02 -14.82 3.65
C ARG A 265 -26.21 -15.01 2.71
N ASP A 266 -26.13 -15.96 1.78
CA ASP A 266 -27.31 -16.42 1.10
C ASP A 266 -28.30 -16.90 2.17
N TRP A 267 -29.41 -16.18 2.30
CA TRP A 267 -30.53 -16.63 3.10
C TRP A 267 -31.20 -17.81 2.38
N LEU A 268 -30.46 -18.91 2.23
CA LEU A 268 -30.99 -20.18 1.83
C LEU A 268 -31.56 -20.85 3.09
N PHE A 269 -32.70 -20.36 3.56
CA PHE A 269 -33.70 -21.07 4.36
C PHE A 269 -34.66 -20.00 4.92
N SER A 270 -35.62 -19.62 4.09
CA SER A 270 -36.91 -19.16 4.55
C SER A 270 -37.97 -20.02 3.90
#